data_8335c7436e87ecf88c5c1bf5bbd018a9
#
_entry.id   8335c7436e87ecf88c5c1bf5bbd018a9
#
_cell.length_a   1.000
_cell.length_b   1.000
_cell.length_c   1.000
_cell.angle_alpha   90.00
_cell.angle_beta   90.00
_cell.angle_gamma   90.00
#
_symmetry.space_group_name_H-M   'P 1'
#
loop_
_entity.id
_entity.type
_entity.pdbx_description
1 polymer ?
#
loop_
_entity_poly.entity_id
_entity_poly.type
_entity_poly.pdbx_seq_one_letter_code
_entity_poly.pdbx_strand_id
1 'polypeptide(L)'
;MELDRIRAWQLFIETSRLGSLALAEEALSFPLPKASRLISSLEDELGFQLLDRTKKPAVLTAEGQALVLDTQGLISQWGILREKADALRKGNFDLRKLCKMLDSSQWPLET
;
A
#
# COMPACT_ATOMS: atom_id res chain seq x y z
N MET A 1 12.82 6.44 -0.43
CA MET A 1 12.16 6.68 -1.71
C MET A 1 10.70 6.34 -1.64
N GLU A 2 9.91 7.04 -2.45
CA GLU A 2 8.47 6.85 -2.42
C GLU A 2 8.04 5.45 -2.77
N LEU A 3 8.75 4.81 -3.69
CA LEU A 3 8.41 3.43 -4.06
C LEU A 3 8.55 2.49 -2.88
N ASP A 4 9.58 2.67 -2.08
CA ASP A 4 9.78 1.84 -0.90
C ASP A 4 8.69 2.09 0.13
N ARG A 5 8.20 3.32 0.21
CA ARG A 5 7.08 3.62 1.11
C ARG A 5 5.81 2.95 0.69
N ILE A 6 5.51 2.96 -0.61
CA ILE A 6 4.33 2.25 -1.11
C ILE A 6 4.45 0.77 -0.80
N ARG A 7 5.63 0.20 -0.97
CA ARG A 7 5.84 -1.20 -0.64
C ARG A 7 5.66 -1.47 0.85
N ALA A 8 6.12 -0.55 1.68
CA ALA A 8 5.92 -0.70 3.13
C ALA A 8 4.44 -0.69 3.47
N TRP A 9 3.67 0.19 2.86
CA TRP A 9 2.23 0.23 3.08
C TRP A 9 1.55 -1.03 2.55
N GLN A 10 2.01 -1.57 1.42
CA GLN A 10 1.50 -2.83 0.91
C GLN A 10 1.75 -3.97 1.88
N LEU A 11 2.95 -4.03 2.44
CA LEU A 11 3.28 -5.02 3.46
C LEU A 11 2.38 -4.87 4.68
N PHE A 12 2.15 -3.64 5.10
CA PHE A 12 1.30 -3.39 6.24
C PHE A 12 -0.12 -3.91 6.00
N ILE A 13 -0.68 -3.63 4.83
CA ILE A 13 -2.03 -4.07 4.50
C ILE A 13 -2.10 -5.60 4.42
N GLU A 14 -1.10 -6.23 3.80
CA GLU A 14 -1.10 -7.68 3.72
C GLU A 14 -0.92 -8.31 5.09
N THR A 15 -0.12 -7.69 5.94
CA THR A 15 0.04 -8.17 7.31
C THR A 15 -1.28 -8.11 8.05
N SER A 16 -2.02 -7.01 7.87
CA SER A 16 -3.31 -6.87 8.51
C SER A 16 -4.31 -7.90 7.98
N ARG A 17 -4.27 -8.19 6.69
CA ARG A 17 -5.19 -9.12 6.07
C ARG A 17 -4.88 -10.58 6.43
N LEU A 18 -3.59 -10.93 6.44
CA LEU A 18 -3.17 -12.30 6.66
C LEU A 18 -2.87 -12.62 8.12
N GLY A 19 -2.74 -11.60 8.94
CA GLY A 19 -2.49 -11.78 10.37
C GLY A 19 -1.04 -12.06 10.72
N SER A 20 -0.12 -11.92 9.77
CA SER A 20 1.29 -12.24 10.02
C SER A 20 2.16 -11.54 9.01
N LEU A 21 3.24 -10.93 9.49
CA LEU A 21 4.22 -10.31 8.59
C LEU A 21 4.92 -11.37 7.74
N ALA A 22 5.18 -12.52 8.32
CA ALA A 22 5.83 -13.61 7.56
C ALA A 22 4.97 -14.03 6.36
N LEU A 23 3.65 -14.14 6.57
CA LEU A 23 2.75 -14.50 5.48
C LEU A 23 2.67 -13.39 4.44
N ALA A 24 2.72 -12.14 4.88
CA ALA A 24 2.69 -11.02 3.96
C ALA A 24 3.96 -10.99 3.10
N GLU A 25 5.10 -11.24 3.71
CA GLU A 25 6.36 -11.31 2.96
C GLU A 25 6.29 -12.39 1.88
N GLU A 26 5.75 -13.54 2.24
CA GLU A 26 5.60 -14.63 1.30
C GLU A 26 4.67 -14.25 0.16
N ALA A 27 3.53 -13.67 0.49
CA ALA A 27 2.53 -13.30 -0.50
C ALA A 27 3.06 -12.26 -1.49
N LEU A 28 3.91 -11.35 -1.02
CA LEU A 28 4.45 -10.29 -1.86
C LEU A 28 5.86 -10.59 -2.36
N SER A 29 6.39 -11.76 -2.02
CA SER A 29 7.73 -12.18 -2.43
C SER A 29 8.83 -11.25 -1.96
N PHE A 30 8.71 -10.76 -0.73
CA PHE A 30 9.75 -9.94 -0.12
C PHE A 30 10.74 -10.79 0.64
N PRO A 31 12.03 -10.48 0.57
CA PRO A 31 13.01 -11.11 1.48
C PRO A 31 12.76 -10.63 2.91
N LEU A 32 12.87 -11.53 3.86
CA LEU A 32 12.55 -11.27 5.26
C LEU A 32 13.21 -10.01 5.84
N PRO A 33 14.54 -9.87 5.75
CA PRO A 33 15.15 -8.69 6.39
C PRO A 33 14.69 -7.38 5.79
N LYS A 34 14.41 -7.38 4.48
CA LYS A 34 14.00 -6.17 3.80
C LYS A 34 12.60 -5.75 4.22
N ALA A 35 11.70 -6.72 4.33
CA ALA A 35 10.33 -6.42 4.72
C ALA A 35 10.26 -5.82 6.11
N SER A 36 10.99 -6.40 7.05
CA SER A 36 11.01 -5.87 8.41
C SER A 36 11.56 -4.46 8.46
N ARG A 37 12.60 -4.18 7.69
CA ARG A 37 13.17 -2.85 7.63
C ARG A 37 12.22 -1.83 7.03
N LEU A 38 11.48 -2.23 6.01
CA LEU A 38 10.53 -1.32 5.38
C LEU A 38 9.46 -0.89 6.38
N ILE A 39 8.94 -1.82 7.14
CA ILE A 39 7.93 -1.50 8.14
C ILE A 39 8.53 -0.62 9.24
N SER A 40 9.71 -0.97 9.73
CA SER A 40 10.36 -0.18 10.77
C SER A 40 10.67 1.23 10.31
N SER A 41 11.12 1.37 9.07
CA SER A 41 11.40 2.67 8.50
C SER A 41 10.14 3.53 8.40
N LEU A 42 9.04 2.90 8.01
CA LEU A 42 7.77 3.59 7.94
C LEU A 42 7.31 4.05 9.33
N GLU A 43 7.46 3.16 10.32
CA GLU A 43 7.09 3.51 11.70
C GLU A 43 7.93 4.65 12.24
N ASP A 44 9.23 4.65 11.93
CA ASP A 44 10.11 5.74 12.35
C ASP A 44 9.64 7.06 11.78
N GLU A 45 9.24 7.05 10.53
CA GLU A 45 8.78 8.25 9.88
C GLU A 45 7.46 8.75 10.45
N LEU A 46 6.57 7.82 10.79
CA LEU A 46 5.28 8.18 11.34
C LEU A 46 5.35 8.61 12.80
N GLY A 47 6.38 8.16 13.51
CA GLY A 47 6.53 8.48 14.92
C GLY A 47 5.75 7.56 15.86
N PHE A 48 5.21 6.46 15.35
CA PHE A 48 4.53 5.46 16.18
C PHE A 48 4.61 4.11 15.48
N GLN A 49 4.31 3.06 16.23
CA GLN A 49 4.38 1.70 15.70
C GLN A 49 3.04 1.28 15.09
N LEU A 50 3.13 0.57 13.98
CA LEU A 50 1.96 -0.01 13.33
C LEU A 50 1.73 -1.44 13.79
N LEU A 51 2.80 -2.13 14.18
CA LEU A 51 2.76 -3.51 14.61
C LEU A 51 3.31 -3.63 16.02
N ASP A 52 2.64 -4.42 16.83
CA ASP A 52 3.10 -4.79 18.17
C ASP A 52 3.84 -6.11 18.06
N ARG A 53 5.17 -6.03 18.06
CA ARG A 53 6.01 -7.20 17.87
C ARG A 53 6.28 -7.96 19.15
N THR A 54 5.75 -7.48 20.27
CA THR A 54 5.84 -8.24 21.50
C THR A 54 4.94 -9.46 21.47
N LYS A 55 3.99 -9.49 20.57
CA LYS A 55 3.12 -10.63 20.38
C LYS A 55 3.58 -11.45 19.17
N LYS A 56 3.28 -12.74 19.19
CA LYS A 56 3.70 -13.65 18.14
C LYS A 56 2.52 -14.49 17.68
N PRO A 57 2.05 -14.27 16.47
CA PRO A 57 2.55 -13.28 15.51
C PRO A 57 2.25 -11.86 15.94
N ALA A 58 3.00 -10.91 15.39
CA ALA A 58 2.78 -9.51 15.68
C ALA A 58 1.38 -9.10 15.26
N VAL A 59 0.77 -8.23 16.05
CA VAL A 59 -0.58 -7.75 15.79
C VAL A 59 -0.55 -6.25 15.56
N LEU A 60 -1.61 -5.72 14.95
CA LEU A 60 -1.69 -4.29 14.72
C LEU A 60 -1.83 -3.55 16.05
N THR A 61 -1.15 -2.40 16.14
CA THR A 61 -1.40 -1.48 17.23
C THR A 61 -2.74 -0.78 17.01
N ALA A 62 -3.21 -0.04 18.01
CA ALA A 62 -4.42 0.76 17.82
C ALA A 62 -4.25 1.76 16.68
N GLU A 63 -3.07 2.37 16.61
CA GLU A 63 -2.76 3.30 15.53
C GLU A 63 -2.77 2.59 14.19
N GLY A 64 -2.21 1.38 14.13
CA GLY A 64 -2.23 0.59 12.91
C GLY A 64 -3.64 0.28 12.45
N GLN A 65 -4.50 -0.11 13.39
CA GLN A 65 -5.89 -0.40 13.05
C GLN A 65 -6.61 0.84 12.52
N ALA A 66 -6.33 2.00 13.10
CA ALA A 66 -6.96 3.23 12.68
C ALA A 66 -6.61 3.58 11.23
N LEU A 67 -5.44 3.16 10.76
CA LEU A 67 -4.97 3.52 9.43
C LEU A 67 -5.27 2.48 8.35
N VAL A 68 -5.83 1.33 8.73
CA VAL A 68 -6.02 0.24 7.76
C VAL A 68 -6.86 0.67 6.57
N LEU A 69 -8.01 1.29 6.82
CA LEU A 69 -8.91 1.66 5.73
C LEU A 69 -8.29 2.70 4.83
N ASP A 70 -7.62 3.68 5.42
CA ASP A 70 -6.96 4.71 4.62
C ASP A 70 -5.84 4.11 3.77
N THR A 71 -5.12 3.17 4.33
CA THR A 71 -4.04 2.51 3.60
C THR A 71 -4.59 1.68 2.45
N GLN A 72 -5.70 0.98 2.67
CA GLN A 72 -6.33 0.23 1.59
C GLN A 72 -6.72 1.13 0.44
N GLY A 73 -7.25 2.31 0.74
CA GLY A 73 -7.59 3.28 -0.28
C GLY A 73 -6.37 3.74 -1.06
N LEU A 74 -5.28 4.01 -0.36
CA LEU A 74 -4.04 4.41 -1.01
C LEU A 74 -3.52 3.33 -1.95
N ILE A 75 -3.51 2.09 -1.51
CA ILE A 75 -3.00 0.99 -2.32
C ILE A 75 -3.89 0.76 -3.54
N SER A 76 -5.19 0.86 -3.38
CA SER A 76 -6.11 0.72 -4.50
C SER A 76 -5.86 1.80 -5.55
N GLN A 77 -5.70 3.04 -5.12
CA GLN A 77 -5.43 4.14 -6.04
C GLN A 77 -4.09 3.97 -6.74
N TRP A 78 -3.10 3.49 -6.02
CA TRP A 78 -1.81 3.22 -6.61
C TRP A 78 -1.92 2.16 -7.71
N GLY A 79 -2.68 1.10 -7.47
CA GLY A 79 -2.90 0.06 -8.47
C GLY A 79 -3.58 0.58 -9.72
N ILE A 80 -4.60 1.41 -9.55
CA ILE A 80 -5.31 2.00 -10.68
C ILE A 80 -4.36 2.90 -11.47
N LEU A 81 -3.59 3.72 -10.79
CA LEU A 81 -2.64 4.59 -11.45
C LEU A 81 -1.62 3.80 -12.25
N ARG A 82 -1.12 2.72 -11.69
CA ARG A 82 -0.14 1.88 -12.38
C ARG A 82 -0.72 1.26 -13.66
N GLU A 83 -1.96 0.80 -13.58
CA GLU A 83 -2.61 0.23 -14.74
C GLU A 83 -2.78 1.23 -15.86
N LYS A 84 -3.19 2.44 -15.50
CA LYS A 84 -3.33 3.50 -16.49
C LYS A 84 -2.00 3.88 -17.11
N ALA A 85 -0.97 4.01 -16.27
CA ALA A 85 0.35 4.35 -16.76
C ALA A 85 0.89 3.26 -17.68
N ASP A 86 0.65 2.01 -17.33
CA ASP A 86 1.10 0.90 -18.15
C ASP A 86 0.41 0.88 -19.51
N ALA A 87 -0.89 1.16 -19.54
CA ALA A 87 -1.63 1.25 -20.80
C ALA A 87 -1.08 2.37 -21.67
N LEU A 88 -0.76 3.50 -21.07
CA LEU A 88 -0.19 4.62 -21.81
C LEU A 88 1.18 4.26 -22.38
N ARG A 89 2.00 3.59 -21.58
CA ARG A 89 3.32 3.19 -22.00
C ARG A 89 3.27 2.25 -23.21
N LYS A 90 2.30 1.37 -23.22
CA LYS A 90 2.15 0.41 -24.30
C LYS A 90 1.48 1.00 -25.54
N GLY A 91 1.01 2.24 -25.46
CA GLY A 91 0.30 2.85 -26.55
C GLY A 91 -1.06 2.22 -26.78
N ASN A 92 -1.56 1.53 -25.79
CA ASN A 92 -2.75 0.72 -25.92
C ASN A 92 -3.90 1.37 -25.19
N PHE A 93 -4.13 2.65 -25.48
CA PHE A 93 -5.17 3.40 -24.79
C PHE A 93 -5.94 4.25 -25.77
N ASP A 94 -7.17 4.57 -25.39
CA ASP A 94 -8.05 5.45 -26.13
C ASP A 94 -8.29 6.67 -25.24
N LEU A 95 -7.97 7.84 -25.79
CA LEU A 95 -8.13 9.08 -25.02
C LEU A 95 -9.56 9.28 -24.55
N ARG A 96 -10.53 8.86 -25.34
CA ARG A 96 -11.93 8.97 -24.93
C ARG A 96 -12.23 8.11 -23.73
N LYS A 97 -11.72 6.89 -23.74
CA LYS A 97 -11.88 5.99 -22.61
C LYS A 97 -11.20 6.55 -21.38
N LEU A 98 -10.01 7.08 -21.57
CA LEU A 98 -9.24 7.62 -20.48
C LEU A 98 -9.98 8.81 -19.88
N CYS A 99 -10.52 9.69 -20.71
CA CYS A 99 -11.28 10.81 -20.21
C CYS A 99 -12.50 10.38 -19.43
N LYS A 100 -13.19 9.34 -19.90
CA LYS A 100 -14.32 8.81 -19.18
C LYS A 100 -13.93 8.26 -17.83
N MET A 101 -12.80 7.57 -17.77
CA MET A 101 -12.33 7.03 -16.50
C MET A 101 -11.95 8.12 -15.51
N LEU A 102 -11.41 9.22 -16.04
CA LEU A 102 -11.01 10.33 -15.19
C LEU A 102 -12.15 11.27 -14.83
N ASP A 103 -13.23 11.18 -15.59
CA ASP A 103 -14.38 12.04 -15.39
C ASP A 103 -15.25 11.57 -14.25
N SER A 104 -14.78 10.73 -13.42
CA SER A 104 -15.59 10.25 -12.34
C SER A 104 -15.43 11.18 -11.14
N SER A 105 -16.41 11.15 -10.30
CA SER A 105 -16.38 11.90 -9.05
C SER A 105 -15.28 11.41 -8.12
N GLN A 106 -14.57 10.39 -8.53
CA GLN A 106 -13.48 9.86 -7.72
C GLN A 106 -12.23 10.71 -7.77
N TRP A 107 -12.16 11.64 -8.70
CA TRP A 107 -10.95 12.43 -8.85
C TRP A 107 -10.93 13.54 -7.82
N PRO A 108 -9.99 13.52 -6.88
CA PRO A 108 -10.06 14.42 -5.73
C PRO A 108 -9.61 15.85 -6.02
N LEU A 109 -9.10 16.11 -7.19
CA LEU A 109 -8.54 17.42 -7.49
C LEU A 109 -9.53 18.38 -8.09
N GLU A 110 -10.78 18.02 -8.07
CA GLU A 110 -11.80 18.87 -8.62
C GLU A 110 -12.11 20.09 -7.84
N THR A 111 -11.69 20.16 -6.65
CA THR A 111 -12.01 21.31 -5.81
C THR A 111 -11.24 22.55 -6.19
#